data_023d71245402d45ce47314c3e2ee183e
#
_entry.id   023d71245402d45ce47314c3e2ee183e
#
_cell.length_a   1.000
_cell.length_b   1.000
_cell.length_c   1.000
_cell.angle_alpha   90.00
_cell.angle_beta   90.00
_cell.angle_gamma   90.00
#
_symmetry.space_group_name_H-M   'P 1'
#
loop_
_entity.id
_entity.type
_entity.pdbx_description
1 polymer ?
#
loop_
_entity_poly.entity_id
_entity_poly.type
_entity_poly.pdbx_seq_one_letter_code
_entity_poly.pdbx_strand_id
1 'polypeptide(L)'
;MQQFIQKVLSEIEYQPVRLLEALRQCQAHFHYIPAECIDQLSANLQLPRTQIIAVIEFYSFFHLTPQGCYEILISDSITDHMLGQKALVDYLAEQLQIQPGQLRQDGKLSLGLTSCTGLCDQGPAALINGHAIAPLSFEKIDRLVLLIEQNIPLSQWPSEWFVVADNIQRQDLLLSQPIAAGQGLESAWKSGLAKTLDAIEKSGLRGRGGAGFKTALKWRFCAESESEHHYVVCNADEGEPGTFKDRVLLNRYADQVFEGMTVCAAIIGARQGFLYLRGEYAFLYEALQNVLASRRQQGLLGDNILGQSFNFDIEIRLGAGAYICGEESALIESLEGKPGIPRNRPPYPVTSGYLHQPTVVNNVETFMAAAAIAAFGPQWFAAHGTPQSAGTKILSISGDCARPGIYEYPFGISIAQILKDCGAEDVLGVQVGGPSGVFITADESHRLLAYEDLASGGSFIVFNNSRSIFQIVKNFTDFFAHESCGFCTPCRVGTSLLQKQLDKIVLGHGSAGDVVELEMIAGLLRQYSHCGLGQTAANPVLTTLERYPELYQQQLKKISYEPGFDLDAALQVARQMAGRNDAAAHLQQVEE
;
A
#
# COMPACT_ATOMS: atom_id res chain seq x y z
N MET A 1 -14.62 17.62 25.86
CA MET A 1 -14.27 16.22 25.78
C MET A 1 -15.53 15.34 25.77
N GLN A 2 -16.24 15.17 26.90
CA GLN A 2 -17.37 14.22 27.02
C GLN A 2 -18.47 14.38 25.95
N GLN A 3 -18.93 15.60 25.68
CA GLN A 3 -19.94 15.85 24.62
C GLN A 3 -19.45 15.47 23.24
N PHE A 4 -18.18 15.73 22.94
CA PHE A 4 -17.57 15.35 21.67
C PHE A 4 -17.54 13.82 21.51
N ILE A 5 -17.06 13.09 22.52
CA ILE A 5 -17.01 11.62 22.48
C ILE A 5 -18.41 10.99 22.37
N GLN A 6 -19.42 11.55 23.06
CA GLN A 6 -20.79 11.07 22.91
C GLN A 6 -21.33 11.27 21.48
N LYS A 7 -20.99 12.39 20.84
CA LYS A 7 -21.30 12.60 19.42
C LYS A 7 -20.64 11.53 18.55
N VAL A 8 -19.32 11.32 18.70
CA VAL A 8 -18.56 10.28 17.97
C VAL A 8 -19.17 8.90 18.16
N LEU A 9 -19.47 8.50 19.40
CA LEU A 9 -20.10 7.21 19.71
C LEU A 9 -21.46 7.05 19.03
N SER A 10 -22.26 8.12 19.00
CA SER A 10 -23.55 8.12 18.30
C SER A 10 -23.39 7.93 16.78
N GLU A 11 -22.40 8.59 16.17
CA GLU A 11 -22.13 8.48 14.73
C GLU A 11 -21.63 7.09 14.33
N ILE A 12 -20.90 6.41 15.20
CA ILE A 12 -20.48 5.02 14.98
C ILE A 12 -21.50 3.99 15.50
N GLU A 13 -22.69 4.44 15.93
CA GLU A 13 -23.76 3.60 16.45
C GLU A 13 -23.34 2.69 17.61
N TYR A 14 -22.37 3.11 18.42
CA TYR A 14 -21.77 2.33 19.51
C TYR A 14 -21.20 0.95 19.06
N GLN A 15 -20.84 0.80 17.79
CA GLN A 15 -20.34 -0.46 17.25
C GLN A 15 -18.81 -0.57 17.45
N PRO A 16 -18.30 -1.59 18.17
CA PRO A 16 -16.87 -1.79 18.39
C PRO A 16 -16.06 -1.96 17.09
N VAL A 17 -16.67 -2.55 16.05
CA VAL A 17 -16.05 -2.72 14.73
C VAL A 17 -15.75 -1.41 14.01
N ARG A 18 -16.34 -0.30 14.48
CA ARG A 18 -16.09 1.05 13.95
C ARG A 18 -15.07 1.85 14.80
N LEU A 19 -14.24 1.16 15.57
CA LEU A 19 -13.25 1.81 16.43
C LEU A 19 -12.30 2.72 15.64
N LEU A 20 -11.86 2.32 14.43
CA LEU A 20 -10.96 3.13 13.62
C LEU A 20 -11.57 4.49 13.24
N GLU A 21 -12.88 4.52 12.91
CA GLU A 21 -13.59 5.77 12.63
C GLU A 21 -13.65 6.68 13.85
N ALA A 22 -13.92 6.10 15.02
CA ALA A 22 -13.94 6.86 16.27
C ALA A 22 -12.55 7.46 16.58
N LEU A 23 -11.49 6.65 16.45
CA LEU A 23 -10.11 7.09 16.67
C LEU A 23 -9.71 8.18 15.68
N ARG A 24 -10.11 8.07 14.41
CA ARG A 24 -9.86 9.10 13.39
C ARG A 24 -10.53 10.42 13.74
N GLN A 25 -11.78 10.40 14.20
CA GLN A 25 -12.46 11.62 14.63
C GLN A 25 -11.78 12.26 15.86
N CYS A 26 -11.34 11.43 16.82
CA CYS A 26 -10.58 11.90 17.97
C CYS A 26 -9.25 12.52 17.53
N GLN A 27 -8.49 11.85 16.66
CA GLN A 27 -7.23 12.35 16.12
C GLN A 27 -7.42 13.69 15.38
N ALA A 28 -8.42 13.80 14.51
CA ALA A 28 -8.71 15.01 13.76
C ALA A 28 -9.09 16.20 14.67
N HIS A 29 -9.75 15.93 15.80
CA HIS A 29 -10.20 16.98 16.70
C HIS A 29 -9.13 17.43 17.69
N PHE A 30 -8.33 16.51 18.23
CA PHE A 30 -7.34 16.80 19.28
C PHE A 30 -5.90 16.81 18.77
N HIS A 31 -5.66 16.43 17.51
CA HIS A 31 -4.34 16.18 16.90
C HIS A 31 -3.55 15.02 17.56
N TYR A 32 -4.21 14.22 18.38
CA TYR A 32 -3.75 12.97 18.98
C TYR A 32 -4.95 12.30 19.67
N ILE A 33 -4.74 11.14 20.27
CA ILE A 33 -5.81 10.44 21.00
C ILE A 33 -5.54 10.53 22.51
N PRO A 34 -6.22 11.48 23.22
CA PRO A 34 -6.06 11.67 24.66
C PRO A 34 -6.47 10.45 25.48
N ALA A 35 -5.86 10.26 26.66
CA ALA A 35 -6.18 9.19 27.57
C ALA A 35 -7.67 9.15 27.97
N GLU A 36 -8.29 10.32 28.16
CA GLU A 36 -9.73 10.44 28.47
C GLU A 36 -10.62 9.95 27.30
N CYS A 37 -10.18 10.13 26.04
CA CYS A 37 -10.89 9.54 24.89
C CYS A 37 -10.84 8.01 24.95
N ILE A 38 -9.65 7.45 25.23
CA ILE A 38 -9.47 6.00 25.36
C ILE A 38 -10.37 5.45 26.47
N ASP A 39 -10.43 6.12 27.61
CA ASP A 39 -11.26 5.69 28.75
C ASP A 39 -12.76 5.69 28.39
N GLN A 40 -13.22 6.74 27.73
CA GLN A 40 -14.62 6.86 27.29
C GLN A 40 -14.98 5.83 26.22
N LEU A 41 -14.10 5.63 25.21
CA LEU A 41 -14.29 4.61 24.19
C LEU A 41 -14.29 3.21 24.80
N SER A 42 -13.36 2.92 25.72
CA SER A 42 -13.29 1.65 26.45
C SER A 42 -14.59 1.32 27.18
N ALA A 43 -15.10 2.28 27.96
CA ALA A 43 -16.30 2.10 28.76
C ALA A 43 -17.55 1.88 27.89
N ASN A 44 -17.70 2.66 26.80
CA ASN A 44 -18.92 2.65 25.98
C ASN A 44 -18.94 1.53 24.93
N LEU A 45 -17.77 1.18 24.36
CA LEU A 45 -17.65 0.10 23.37
C LEU A 45 -17.39 -1.27 24.02
N GLN A 46 -17.22 -1.32 25.34
CA GLN A 46 -16.89 -2.52 26.10
C GLN A 46 -15.59 -3.21 25.61
N LEU A 47 -14.62 -2.39 25.18
CA LEU A 47 -13.31 -2.84 24.73
C LEU A 47 -12.28 -2.59 25.85
N PRO A 48 -11.36 -3.55 26.10
CA PRO A 48 -10.25 -3.29 27.01
C PRO A 48 -9.41 -2.10 26.55
N ARG A 49 -9.02 -1.22 27.48
CA ARG A 49 -8.14 -0.07 27.21
C ARG A 49 -6.87 -0.48 26.45
N THR A 50 -6.27 -1.61 26.83
CA THR A 50 -5.07 -2.15 26.19
C THR A 50 -5.30 -2.54 24.73
N GLN A 51 -6.50 -2.99 24.38
CA GLN A 51 -6.86 -3.29 22.99
C GLN A 51 -6.95 -2.00 22.16
N ILE A 52 -7.56 -0.94 22.69
CA ILE A 52 -7.63 0.36 22.02
C ILE A 52 -6.22 0.93 21.81
N ILE A 53 -5.37 0.88 22.82
CA ILE A 53 -3.97 1.32 22.72
C ILE A 53 -3.22 0.50 21.66
N ALA A 54 -3.38 -0.82 21.64
CA ALA A 54 -2.76 -1.67 20.62
C ALA A 54 -3.20 -1.31 19.19
N VAL A 55 -4.46 -0.90 19.00
CA VAL A 55 -4.93 -0.37 17.70
C VAL A 55 -4.25 0.95 17.37
N ILE A 56 -4.17 1.89 18.32
CA ILE A 56 -3.54 3.19 18.08
C ILE A 56 -2.05 3.03 17.72
N GLU A 57 -1.31 2.19 18.45
CA GLU A 57 0.12 1.97 18.21
C GLU A 57 0.42 1.15 16.95
N PHE A 58 -0.57 0.42 16.44
CA PHE A 58 -0.41 -0.39 15.22
C PHE A 58 -0.46 0.46 13.94
N TYR A 59 -1.30 1.49 13.89
CA TYR A 59 -1.52 2.30 12.70
C TYR A 59 -0.71 3.58 12.73
N SER A 60 0.11 3.83 11.71
CA SER A 60 1.06 4.94 11.67
C SER A 60 0.41 6.33 11.68
N PHE A 61 -0.89 6.43 11.37
CA PHE A 61 -1.61 7.72 11.38
C PHE A 61 -2.33 8.00 12.70
N PHE A 62 -2.19 7.15 13.72
CA PHE A 62 -2.72 7.41 15.05
C PHE A 62 -1.59 7.71 16.03
N HIS A 63 -1.82 8.66 16.94
CA HIS A 63 -0.81 9.11 17.88
C HIS A 63 -1.36 9.18 19.31
N LEU A 64 -0.60 8.63 20.27
CA LEU A 64 -0.84 8.78 21.70
C LEU A 64 -0.26 10.09 22.24
N THR A 65 0.63 10.74 21.50
CA THR A 65 1.28 12.00 21.84
C THR A 65 0.80 13.13 20.95
N PRO A 66 0.70 14.36 21.44
CA PRO A 66 0.25 15.50 20.64
C PRO A 66 1.05 15.67 19.35
N GLN A 67 0.33 15.94 18.27
CA GLN A 67 0.88 16.36 16.98
C GLN A 67 0.56 17.83 16.74
N GLY A 68 1.22 18.43 15.75
CA GLY A 68 0.97 19.83 15.40
C GLY A 68 -0.38 20.04 14.73
N CYS A 69 -0.87 21.28 14.74
CA CYS A 69 -2.04 21.69 13.96
C CYS A 69 -1.84 21.41 12.45
N TYR A 70 -0.58 21.47 12.00
CA TYR A 70 -0.16 21.03 10.68
C TYR A 70 0.71 19.77 10.84
N GLU A 71 0.19 18.63 10.49
CA GLU A 71 0.93 17.39 10.40
C GLU A 71 1.44 17.22 8.97
N ILE A 72 2.77 17.23 8.79
CA ILE A 72 3.44 17.12 7.50
C ILE A 72 4.11 15.74 7.44
N LEU A 73 3.64 14.89 6.53
CA LEU A 73 4.20 13.56 6.26
C LEU A 73 4.77 13.55 4.83
N ILE A 74 6.08 13.41 4.70
CA ILE A 74 6.75 13.35 3.39
C ILE A 74 6.94 11.90 2.99
N SER A 75 6.65 11.59 1.73
CA SER A 75 6.84 10.25 1.16
C SER A 75 8.32 9.86 1.16
N ASP A 76 8.61 8.65 1.69
CA ASP A 76 9.96 8.07 1.78
C ASP A 76 10.16 6.92 0.79
N SER A 77 9.35 6.87 -0.27
CA SER A 77 9.46 5.84 -1.28
C SER A 77 10.69 6.05 -2.17
N ILE A 78 11.18 4.96 -2.77
CA ILE A 78 12.34 5.02 -3.67
C ILE A 78 12.13 6.02 -4.82
N THR A 79 10.90 6.16 -5.33
CA THR A 79 10.57 7.09 -6.42
C THR A 79 10.71 8.55 -5.98
N ASP A 80 10.36 8.87 -4.74
CA ASP A 80 10.54 10.21 -4.18
C ASP A 80 12.03 10.50 -3.91
N HIS A 81 12.79 9.51 -3.42
CA HIS A 81 14.25 9.61 -3.28
C HIS A 81 14.93 9.89 -4.63
N MET A 82 14.51 9.20 -5.71
CA MET A 82 15.01 9.42 -7.07
C MET A 82 14.79 10.84 -7.58
N LEU A 83 13.74 11.50 -7.08
CA LEU A 83 13.36 12.88 -7.43
C LEU A 83 13.93 13.93 -6.45
N GLY A 84 14.85 13.53 -5.56
CA GLY A 84 15.55 14.45 -4.67
C GLY A 84 14.83 14.80 -3.37
N GLN A 85 13.90 13.94 -2.95
CA GLN A 85 13.11 14.10 -1.70
C GLN A 85 13.98 14.48 -0.50
N LYS A 86 15.14 13.86 -0.30
CA LYS A 86 16.02 14.11 0.84
C LYS A 86 16.43 15.59 0.96
N ALA A 87 16.82 16.22 -0.15
CA ALA A 87 17.20 17.63 -0.16
C ALA A 87 16.01 18.55 0.21
N LEU A 88 14.79 18.17 -0.19
CA LEU A 88 13.59 18.90 0.17
C LEU A 88 13.20 18.72 1.65
N VAL A 89 13.40 17.52 2.20
CA VAL A 89 13.21 17.24 3.65
C VAL A 89 14.19 18.06 4.48
N ASP A 90 15.49 18.01 4.12
CA ASP A 90 16.54 18.74 4.83
C ASP A 90 16.26 20.26 4.79
N TYR A 91 15.88 20.79 3.63
CA TYR A 91 15.51 22.19 3.46
C TYR A 91 14.28 22.57 4.28
N LEU A 92 13.21 21.77 4.23
CA LEU A 92 11.99 22.01 5.00
C LEU A 92 12.28 21.97 6.52
N ALA A 93 13.08 21.02 6.96
CA ALA A 93 13.50 20.87 8.35
C ALA A 93 14.29 22.11 8.85
N GLU A 94 15.18 22.65 8.01
CA GLU A 94 15.92 23.88 8.29
C GLU A 94 14.98 25.09 8.37
N GLN A 95 14.10 25.30 7.37
CA GLN A 95 13.19 26.44 7.34
C GLN A 95 12.18 26.44 8.51
N LEU A 96 11.71 25.28 8.90
CA LEU A 96 10.76 25.11 10.01
C LEU A 96 11.43 24.93 11.38
N GLN A 97 12.78 24.83 11.43
CA GLN A 97 13.57 24.59 12.64
C GLN A 97 13.10 23.36 13.42
N ILE A 98 12.90 22.24 12.71
CA ILE A 98 12.41 20.98 13.25
C ILE A 98 13.12 19.80 12.56
N GLN A 99 13.24 18.68 13.26
CA GLN A 99 13.72 17.43 12.63
C GLN A 99 12.54 16.49 12.36
N PRO A 100 12.62 15.63 11.34
CA PRO A 100 11.64 14.57 11.11
C PRO A 100 11.44 13.71 12.38
N GLY A 101 10.19 13.37 12.66
CA GLY A 101 9.78 12.64 13.87
C GLY A 101 9.50 13.52 15.08
N GLN A 102 9.52 14.84 14.95
CA GLN A 102 9.34 15.76 16.08
C GLN A 102 8.09 16.63 15.92
N LEU A 103 7.57 17.04 17.08
CA LEU A 103 6.63 18.15 17.23
C LEU A 103 7.42 19.42 17.53
N ARG A 104 7.18 20.54 16.81
CA ARG A 104 7.82 21.82 17.08
C ARG A 104 7.40 22.36 18.47
N GLN A 105 8.31 23.05 19.15
CA GLN A 105 8.11 23.49 20.55
C GLN A 105 6.87 24.39 20.75
N ASP A 106 6.45 25.12 19.71
CA ASP A 106 5.24 25.96 19.75
C ASP A 106 3.93 25.17 19.52
N GLY A 107 4.02 23.85 19.26
CA GLY A 107 2.88 22.99 19.01
C GLY A 107 2.18 23.21 17.66
N LYS A 108 2.70 24.07 16.79
CA LYS A 108 2.04 24.40 15.51
C LYS A 108 2.13 23.28 14.49
N LEU A 109 3.27 22.60 14.41
CA LEU A 109 3.49 21.59 13.37
C LEU A 109 4.26 20.39 13.87
N SER A 110 4.02 19.26 13.23
CA SER A 110 4.86 18.06 13.29
C SER A 110 5.34 17.70 11.89
N LEU A 111 6.58 17.21 11.80
CA LEU A 111 7.20 16.75 10.56
C LEU A 111 7.54 15.26 10.70
N GLY A 112 7.08 14.45 9.77
CA GLY A 112 7.34 13.02 9.72
C GLY A 112 7.58 12.51 8.31
N LEU A 113 7.96 11.23 8.23
CA LEU A 113 8.04 10.49 6.96
C LEU A 113 6.91 9.45 6.93
N THR A 114 6.46 9.10 5.74
CA THR A 114 5.51 8.01 5.50
C THR A 114 6.02 7.14 4.36
N SER A 115 5.68 5.85 4.34
CA SER A 115 6.26 4.87 3.41
C SER A 115 6.07 5.28 1.94
N CYS A 116 4.84 5.34 1.48
CA CYS A 116 4.52 5.74 0.10
C CYS A 116 3.13 6.37 0.05
N THR A 117 3.03 7.56 -0.49
CA THR A 117 1.75 8.29 -0.63
C THR A 117 0.91 7.85 -1.83
N GLY A 118 1.43 6.94 -2.69
CA GLY A 118 0.75 6.55 -3.93
C GLY A 118 0.77 7.63 -5.02
N LEU A 119 1.73 8.57 -4.97
CA LEU A 119 1.91 9.66 -5.94
C LEU A 119 3.24 9.53 -6.70
N CYS A 120 3.69 8.29 -6.95
CA CYS A 120 5.01 7.98 -7.52
C CYS A 120 5.19 8.50 -8.96
N ASP A 121 4.12 8.85 -9.65
CA ASP A 121 4.11 9.45 -10.99
C ASP A 121 4.27 10.97 -10.99
N GLN A 122 4.20 11.62 -9.83
CA GLN A 122 4.18 13.08 -9.70
C GLN A 122 4.88 13.58 -8.44
N GLY A 123 5.77 12.75 -7.85
CA GLY A 123 6.57 13.11 -6.68
C GLY A 123 7.59 14.23 -6.95
N PRO A 124 8.36 14.65 -5.93
CA PRO A 124 8.22 14.25 -4.52
C PRO A 124 6.91 14.71 -3.90
N ALA A 125 6.35 13.90 -3.00
CA ALA A 125 5.01 14.12 -2.49
C ALA A 125 4.97 14.20 -0.95
N ALA A 126 3.95 14.93 -0.45
CA ALA A 126 3.65 15.00 0.98
C ALA A 126 2.15 14.90 1.23
N LEU A 127 1.79 14.51 2.45
CA LEU A 127 0.46 14.67 3.01
C LEU A 127 0.52 15.76 4.08
N ILE A 128 -0.39 16.72 4.02
CA ILE A 128 -0.54 17.74 5.06
C ILE A 128 -1.95 17.60 5.63
N ASN A 129 -2.06 17.18 6.87
CA ASN A 129 -3.33 16.81 7.50
C ASN A 129 -4.16 15.86 6.60
N GLY A 130 -3.52 14.89 5.95
CA GLY A 130 -4.15 13.94 5.04
C GLY A 130 -4.44 14.46 3.62
N HIS A 131 -4.16 15.73 3.32
CA HIS A 131 -4.29 16.29 1.97
C HIS A 131 -3.00 16.11 1.18
N ALA A 132 -3.11 15.50 -0.01
CA ALA A 132 -1.97 15.25 -0.90
C ALA A 132 -1.48 16.54 -1.56
N ILE A 133 -0.17 16.77 -1.54
CA ILE A 133 0.52 17.86 -2.24
C ILE A 133 1.67 17.27 -3.06
N ALA A 134 1.62 17.45 -4.37
CA ALA A 134 2.64 17.00 -5.33
C ALA A 134 2.65 17.87 -6.59
N PRO A 135 3.82 18.03 -7.27
CA PRO A 135 5.13 17.79 -6.71
C PRO A 135 5.54 18.86 -5.69
N LEU A 136 6.37 18.46 -4.72
CA LEU A 136 7.06 19.42 -3.85
C LEU A 136 8.23 20.06 -4.60
N SER A 137 8.50 21.34 -4.32
CA SER A 137 9.67 22.09 -4.80
C SER A 137 10.16 23.04 -3.71
N PHE A 138 11.36 23.55 -3.80
CA PHE A 138 11.89 24.55 -2.87
C PHE A 138 10.99 25.78 -2.80
N GLU A 139 10.52 26.29 -3.95
CA GLU A 139 9.58 27.44 -4.01
C GLU A 139 8.25 27.13 -3.33
N LYS A 140 7.70 25.92 -3.54
CA LYS A 140 6.46 25.50 -2.88
C LYS A 140 6.66 25.37 -1.36
N ILE A 141 7.83 24.90 -0.91
CA ILE A 141 8.21 24.82 0.51
C ILE A 141 8.29 26.22 1.13
N ASP A 142 8.94 27.20 0.48
CA ASP A 142 9.00 28.57 0.98
C ASP A 142 7.61 29.16 1.23
N ARG A 143 6.72 28.94 0.28
CA ARG A 143 5.33 29.40 0.38
C ARG A 143 4.54 28.64 1.45
N LEU A 144 4.76 27.33 1.58
CA LEU A 144 4.17 26.47 2.61
C LEU A 144 4.58 26.95 4.01
N VAL A 145 5.87 27.24 4.21
CA VAL A 145 6.38 27.77 5.48
C VAL A 145 5.67 29.08 5.84
N LEU A 146 5.53 30.01 4.89
CA LEU A 146 4.82 31.28 5.13
C LEU A 146 3.35 31.05 5.54
N LEU A 147 2.63 30.13 4.88
CA LEU A 147 1.24 29.83 5.23
C LEU A 147 1.11 29.24 6.64
N ILE A 148 2.02 28.33 7.02
CA ILE A 148 2.06 27.75 8.37
C ILE A 148 2.37 28.82 9.43
N GLU A 149 3.40 29.65 9.20
CA GLU A 149 3.79 30.68 10.18
C GLU A 149 2.67 31.71 10.39
N GLN A 150 1.91 32.01 9.36
CA GLN A 150 0.75 32.88 9.43
C GLN A 150 -0.52 32.21 9.97
N ASN A 151 -0.47 30.91 10.29
CA ASN A 151 -1.61 30.09 10.74
C ASN A 151 -2.79 30.09 9.75
N ILE A 152 -2.51 30.09 8.45
CA ILE A 152 -3.54 30.05 7.39
C ILE A 152 -4.13 28.66 7.32
N PRO A 153 -5.43 28.46 7.54
CA PRO A 153 -6.05 27.13 7.47
C PRO A 153 -5.95 26.55 6.05
N LEU A 154 -5.83 25.20 5.94
CA LEU A 154 -5.67 24.52 4.65
C LEU A 154 -6.74 24.88 3.62
N SER A 155 -7.97 25.16 4.07
CA SER A 155 -9.07 25.58 3.19
C SER A 155 -8.82 26.91 2.44
N GLN A 156 -7.83 27.69 2.85
CA GLN A 156 -7.42 28.92 2.22
C GLN A 156 -6.09 28.79 1.45
N TRP A 157 -5.50 27.60 1.43
CA TRP A 157 -4.30 27.35 0.64
C TRP A 157 -4.65 27.29 -0.85
N PRO A 158 -3.67 27.50 -1.74
CA PRO A 158 -3.93 27.44 -3.19
C PRO A 158 -4.56 26.10 -3.59
N SER A 159 -5.76 26.14 -4.17
CA SER A 159 -6.53 24.93 -4.52
C SER A 159 -5.81 24.04 -5.52
N GLU A 160 -4.99 24.62 -6.39
CA GLU A 160 -4.16 23.91 -7.35
C GLU A 160 -3.10 23.00 -6.72
N TRP A 161 -2.75 23.21 -5.44
CA TRP A 161 -1.81 22.35 -4.72
C TRP A 161 -2.38 20.99 -4.38
N PHE A 162 -3.70 20.91 -4.26
CA PHE A 162 -4.44 19.70 -3.88
C PHE A 162 -4.94 18.91 -5.09
N VAL A 163 -4.59 19.36 -6.30
CA VAL A 163 -4.95 18.65 -7.54
C VAL A 163 -3.97 17.50 -7.76
N VAL A 164 -4.50 16.28 -7.75
CA VAL A 164 -3.75 15.06 -8.05
C VAL A 164 -4.08 14.63 -9.48
N ALA A 165 -3.05 14.56 -10.33
CA ALA A 165 -3.21 14.16 -11.72
C ALA A 165 -3.42 12.66 -11.88
N ASP A 166 -4.18 12.24 -12.88
CA ASP A 166 -4.40 10.82 -13.18
C ASP A 166 -3.30 10.21 -14.08
N ASN A 167 -2.66 11.05 -14.91
CA ASN A 167 -1.52 10.69 -15.78
C ASN A 167 -1.74 9.40 -16.58
N ILE A 168 -2.94 9.24 -17.19
CA ILE A 168 -3.23 8.09 -18.04
C ILE A 168 -2.51 8.27 -19.39
N GLN A 169 -1.50 7.43 -19.65
CA GLN A 169 -0.64 7.49 -20.83
C GLN A 169 -1.09 6.52 -21.92
N ARG A 170 -1.65 5.36 -21.54
CA ARG A 170 -2.12 4.35 -22.48
C ARG A 170 -3.43 3.72 -22.00
N GLN A 171 -4.41 3.70 -22.87
CA GLN A 171 -5.68 3.01 -22.68
C GLN A 171 -5.76 1.86 -23.69
N ASP A 172 -6.27 0.72 -23.22
CA ASP A 172 -6.51 -0.45 -24.07
C ASP A 172 -7.97 -0.91 -23.88
N LEU A 173 -8.22 -2.04 -23.28
CA LEU A 173 -9.53 -2.66 -23.19
C LEU A 173 -10.45 -2.02 -22.12
N LEU A 174 -9.98 -2.00 -20.85
CA LEU A 174 -10.79 -1.55 -19.73
C LEU A 174 -10.91 -0.02 -19.66
N LEU A 175 -9.82 0.68 -19.91
CA LEU A 175 -9.77 2.15 -19.79
C LEU A 175 -10.38 2.85 -21.01
N SER A 176 -10.42 2.19 -22.20
CA SER A 176 -10.98 2.78 -23.42
C SER A 176 -12.46 2.52 -23.60
N GLN A 177 -13.03 1.51 -22.93
CA GLN A 177 -14.41 1.08 -23.09
C GLN A 177 -15.16 1.05 -21.75
N PRO A 178 -15.39 2.21 -21.11
CA PRO A 178 -16.17 2.24 -19.88
C PRO A 178 -17.61 1.79 -20.12
N ILE A 179 -18.19 1.07 -19.17
CA ILE A 179 -19.59 0.68 -19.21
C ILE A 179 -20.50 1.80 -18.72
N ALA A 180 -21.75 1.82 -19.18
CA ALA A 180 -22.76 2.68 -18.61
C ALA A 180 -23.16 2.21 -17.20
N ALA A 181 -23.59 3.14 -16.35
CA ALA A 181 -24.07 2.82 -15.01
C ALA A 181 -25.24 1.81 -15.06
N GLY A 182 -25.15 0.72 -14.29
CA GLY A 182 -26.13 -0.35 -14.27
C GLY A 182 -26.02 -1.39 -15.39
N GLN A 183 -25.23 -1.14 -16.44
CA GLN A 183 -25.16 -2.01 -17.63
C GLN A 183 -24.69 -3.43 -17.29
N GLY A 184 -23.67 -3.58 -16.45
CA GLY A 184 -23.16 -4.88 -16.03
C GLY A 184 -24.19 -5.66 -15.22
N LEU A 185 -24.85 -5.00 -14.29
CA LEU A 185 -25.88 -5.60 -13.44
C LEU A 185 -27.14 -5.99 -14.23
N GLU A 186 -27.62 -5.11 -15.12
CA GLU A 186 -28.74 -5.44 -16.02
C GLU A 186 -28.45 -6.65 -16.91
N SER A 187 -27.26 -6.72 -17.46
CA SER A 187 -26.81 -7.86 -18.28
C SER A 187 -26.74 -9.14 -17.44
N ALA A 188 -26.26 -9.05 -16.19
CA ALA A 188 -26.18 -10.17 -15.26
C ALA A 188 -27.58 -10.71 -14.94
N TRP A 189 -28.57 -9.84 -14.72
CA TRP A 189 -29.97 -10.28 -14.50
C TRP A 189 -30.60 -10.89 -15.75
N LYS A 190 -30.44 -10.26 -16.91
CA LYS A 190 -30.96 -10.80 -18.19
C LYS A 190 -30.39 -12.18 -18.51
N SER A 191 -29.12 -12.40 -18.25
CA SER A 191 -28.43 -13.66 -18.52
C SER A 191 -28.68 -14.71 -17.44
N GLY A 192 -28.95 -14.29 -16.22
CA GLY A 192 -29.00 -15.08 -14.99
C GLY A 192 -27.67 -15.12 -14.25
N LEU A 193 -27.70 -14.96 -12.93
CA LEU A 193 -26.50 -14.80 -12.07
C LEU A 193 -25.54 -15.98 -12.16
N ALA A 194 -26.04 -17.22 -12.23
CA ALA A 194 -25.21 -18.42 -12.42
C ALA A 194 -24.44 -18.37 -13.75
N LYS A 195 -25.09 -17.96 -14.85
CA LYS A 195 -24.44 -17.81 -16.15
C LYS A 195 -23.45 -16.65 -16.16
N THR A 196 -23.68 -15.61 -15.38
CA THR A 196 -22.72 -14.49 -15.22
C THR A 196 -21.46 -14.97 -14.49
N LEU A 197 -21.60 -15.77 -13.43
CA LEU A 197 -20.46 -16.40 -12.75
C LEU A 197 -19.68 -17.30 -13.72
N ASP A 198 -20.37 -18.11 -14.54
CA ASP A 198 -19.73 -18.93 -15.57
C ASP A 198 -19.04 -18.07 -16.66
N ALA A 199 -19.60 -16.89 -16.99
CA ALA A 199 -18.97 -15.95 -17.91
C ALA A 199 -17.66 -15.37 -17.31
N ILE A 200 -17.64 -15.02 -16.03
CA ILE A 200 -16.42 -14.59 -15.32
C ILE A 200 -15.39 -15.74 -15.30
N GLU A 201 -15.82 -16.98 -15.10
CA GLU A 201 -14.93 -18.15 -15.17
C GLU A 201 -14.34 -18.33 -16.57
N LYS A 202 -15.18 -18.33 -17.61
CA LYS A 202 -14.77 -18.47 -19.01
C LYS A 202 -13.91 -17.32 -19.53
N SER A 203 -14.03 -16.13 -18.93
CA SER A 203 -13.16 -15.00 -19.24
C SER A 203 -11.72 -15.20 -18.79
N GLY A 204 -11.47 -16.16 -17.88
CA GLY A 204 -10.15 -16.38 -17.30
C GLY A 204 -9.70 -15.29 -16.32
N LEU A 205 -10.62 -14.43 -15.83
CA LEU A 205 -10.28 -13.34 -14.91
C LEU A 205 -9.63 -13.87 -13.63
N ARG A 206 -8.44 -13.37 -13.35
CA ARG A 206 -7.67 -13.61 -12.13
C ARG A 206 -7.56 -12.31 -11.34
N GLY A 207 -7.43 -12.40 -10.01
CA GLY A 207 -7.26 -11.24 -9.13
C GLY A 207 -6.09 -10.34 -9.56
N ARG A 208 -6.32 -9.04 -9.63
CA ARG A 208 -5.38 -8.02 -10.15
C ARG A 208 -4.51 -7.36 -9.06
N GLY A 209 -4.68 -7.78 -7.80
CA GLY A 209 -3.90 -7.26 -6.67
C GLY A 209 -2.53 -7.92 -6.43
N GLY A 210 -2.08 -8.84 -7.32
CA GLY A 210 -0.77 -9.51 -7.24
C GLY A 210 -0.86 -11.03 -7.22
N ALA A 211 -1.59 -11.64 -6.29
CA ALA A 211 -1.65 -13.10 -6.10
C ALA A 211 -2.30 -13.89 -7.26
N GLY A 212 -3.11 -13.26 -8.10
CA GLY A 212 -3.65 -13.86 -9.30
C GLY A 212 -4.61 -15.05 -9.09
N PHE A 213 -5.30 -15.14 -7.96
CA PHE A 213 -6.28 -16.20 -7.72
C PHE A 213 -7.48 -16.08 -8.68
N LYS A 214 -8.05 -17.19 -9.14
CA LYS A 214 -9.20 -17.21 -10.07
C LYS A 214 -10.43 -16.58 -9.44
N THR A 215 -10.93 -15.46 -10.00
CA THR A 215 -11.99 -14.65 -9.43
C THR A 215 -13.31 -15.40 -9.30
N ALA A 216 -13.73 -16.10 -10.36
CA ALA A 216 -14.97 -16.89 -10.35
C ALA A 216 -14.96 -18.00 -9.30
N LEU A 217 -13.81 -18.66 -9.10
CA LEU A 217 -13.67 -19.71 -8.09
C LEU A 217 -13.80 -19.14 -6.67
N LYS A 218 -13.21 -17.94 -6.42
CA LYS A 218 -13.35 -17.24 -5.14
C LYS A 218 -14.83 -16.90 -4.86
N TRP A 219 -15.55 -16.38 -5.85
CA TRP A 219 -16.97 -16.03 -5.71
C TRP A 219 -17.83 -17.26 -5.51
N ARG A 220 -17.56 -18.36 -6.22
CA ARG A 220 -18.27 -19.65 -6.07
C ARG A 220 -18.12 -20.20 -4.66
N PHE A 221 -16.90 -20.26 -4.12
CA PHE A 221 -16.68 -20.74 -2.75
C PHE A 221 -17.43 -19.91 -1.72
N CYS A 222 -17.50 -18.59 -1.91
CA CYS A 222 -18.28 -17.74 -1.03
C CYS A 222 -19.79 -17.99 -1.16
N ALA A 223 -20.32 -18.07 -2.38
CA ALA A 223 -21.73 -18.32 -2.64
C ALA A 223 -22.23 -19.68 -2.13
N GLU A 224 -21.35 -20.69 -2.15
CA GLU A 224 -21.65 -22.07 -1.68
C GLU A 224 -21.47 -22.21 -0.16
N SER A 225 -20.89 -21.24 0.53
CA SER A 225 -20.75 -21.26 1.99
C SER A 225 -22.09 -20.95 2.65
N GLU A 226 -22.59 -21.88 3.45
CA GLU A 226 -23.86 -21.71 4.17
C GLU A 226 -23.75 -20.61 5.23
N SER A 227 -24.49 -19.52 5.06
CA SER A 227 -24.58 -18.41 6.01
C SER A 227 -25.81 -17.54 5.71
N GLU A 228 -26.31 -16.86 6.74
CA GLU A 228 -27.36 -15.84 6.59
C GLU A 228 -26.82 -14.53 5.98
N HIS A 229 -25.52 -14.28 6.14
CA HIS A 229 -24.89 -13.04 5.71
C HIS A 229 -23.63 -13.34 4.88
N HIS A 230 -23.51 -12.63 3.76
CA HIS A 230 -22.33 -12.60 2.93
C HIS A 230 -21.87 -11.16 2.76
N TYR A 231 -20.56 -10.95 2.59
CA TYR A 231 -20.00 -9.61 2.43
C TYR A 231 -19.12 -9.50 1.19
N VAL A 232 -19.10 -8.30 0.60
CA VAL A 232 -18.20 -7.92 -0.48
C VAL A 232 -17.26 -6.84 0.01
N VAL A 233 -15.96 -7.05 -0.16
CA VAL A 233 -14.94 -6.06 0.20
C VAL A 233 -14.09 -5.72 -1.02
N CYS A 234 -14.10 -4.45 -1.39
CA CYS A 234 -13.15 -3.91 -2.35
C CYS A 234 -11.88 -3.49 -1.60
N ASN A 235 -10.80 -4.19 -1.89
CA ASN A 235 -9.48 -3.86 -1.36
C ASN A 235 -8.87 -2.72 -2.19
N ALA A 236 -8.90 -1.53 -1.62
CA ALA A 236 -8.27 -0.32 -2.13
C ALA A 236 -7.12 0.16 -1.21
N ASP A 237 -6.50 -0.79 -0.47
CA ASP A 237 -5.28 -0.57 0.28
C ASP A 237 -4.05 -0.80 -0.61
N GLU A 238 -3.84 0.14 -1.53
CA GLU A 238 -2.77 0.13 -2.53
C GLU A 238 -1.44 0.61 -1.91
N GLY A 239 -0.90 -0.16 -0.97
CA GLY A 239 0.30 0.21 -0.20
C GLY A 239 1.64 -0.16 -0.84
N GLU A 240 1.68 -0.96 -1.91
CA GLU A 240 2.91 -1.39 -2.59
C GLU A 240 3.63 -0.19 -3.23
N PRO A 241 4.87 0.15 -2.84
CA PRO A 241 5.61 1.27 -3.43
C PRO A 241 5.71 1.18 -4.96
N GLY A 242 5.49 2.32 -5.61
CA GLY A 242 5.41 2.39 -7.08
C GLY A 242 4.05 2.04 -7.66
N THR A 243 3.03 1.75 -6.83
CA THR A 243 1.67 1.47 -7.31
C THR A 243 0.74 2.64 -7.03
N PHE A 244 -0.04 3.05 -8.01
CA PHE A 244 -1.05 4.13 -7.93
C PHE A 244 -2.19 3.96 -8.93
N LYS A 245 -2.36 2.77 -9.49
CA LYS A 245 -3.43 2.48 -10.46
C LYS A 245 -4.82 2.53 -9.84
N ASP A 246 -4.96 2.01 -8.60
CA ASP A 246 -6.26 1.95 -7.93
C ASP A 246 -6.74 3.35 -7.54
N ARG A 247 -5.81 4.27 -7.19
CA ARG A 247 -6.08 5.70 -7.04
C ARG A 247 -6.77 6.28 -8.29
N VAL A 248 -6.18 6.03 -9.46
CA VAL A 248 -6.69 6.55 -10.74
C VAL A 248 -8.02 5.89 -11.12
N LEU A 249 -8.14 4.58 -10.91
CA LEU A 249 -9.39 3.86 -11.15
C LEU A 249 -10.53 4.37 -10.26
N LEU A 250 -10.26 4.63 -8.99
CA LEU A 250 -11.25 5.19 -8.07
C LEU A 250 -11.59 6.65 -8.40
N ASN A 251 -10.63 7.44 -8.88
CA ASN A 251 -10.89 8.82 -9.28
C ASN A 251 -11.73 8.92 -10.56
N ARG A 252 -11.45 8.07 -11.56
CA ARG A 252 -12.04 8.18 -12.91
C ARG A 252 -13.16 7.19 -13.20
N TYR A 253 -13.11 5.99 -12.59
CA TYR A 253 -13.95 4.85 -12.93
C TYR A 253 -14.64 4.24 -11.70
N ALA A 254 -14.82 5.02 -10.62
CA ALA A 254 -15.42 4.54 -9.37
C ALA A 254 -16.79 3.88 -9.58
N ASP A 255 -17.62 4.45 -10.46
CA ASP A 255 -18.94 3.90 -10.78
C ASP A 255 -18.84 2.46 -11.30
N GLN A 256 -17.88 2.19 -12.19
CA GLN A 256 -17.65 0.85 -12.74
C GLN A 256 -17.08 -0.13 -11.69
N VAL A 257 -16.27 0.35 -10.76
CA VAL A 257 -15.78 -0.45 -9.62
C VAL A 257 -16.95 -0.85 -8.72
N PHE A 258 -17.81 0.09 -8.36
CA PHE A 258 -19.01 -0.17 -7.55
C PHE A 258 -20.02 -1.05 -8.29
N GLU A 259 -20.11 -0.95 -9.60
CA GLU A 259 -20.87 -1.88 -10.43
C GLU A 259 -20.38 -3.32 -10.27
N GLY A 260 -19.05 -3.54 -10.33
CA GLY A 260 -18.46 -4.87 -10.14
C GLY A 260 -18.68 -5.43 -8.74
N MET A 261 -18.65 -4.58 -7.71
CA MET A 261 -19.03 -4.97 -6.35
C MET A 261 -20.49 -5.40 -6.27
N THR A 262 -21.40 -4.67 -6.95
CA THR A 262 -22.83 -4.96 -6.97
C THR A 262 -23.13 -6.26 -7.73
N VAL A 263 -22.46 -6.52 -8.85
CA VAL A 263 -22.55 -7.79 -9.59
C VAL A 263 -22.07 -8.96 -8.72
N CYS A 264 -20.94 -8.80 -8.02
CA CYS A 264 -20.45 -9.81 -7.07
C CYS A 264 -21.48 -10.07 -5.97
N ALA A 265 -22.01 -9.00 -5.36
CA ALA A 265 -23.00 -9.09 -4.30
C ALA A 265 -24.27 -9.83 -4.74
N ALA A 266 -24.76 -9.56 -5.95
CA ALA A 266 -25.91 -10.28 -6.52
C ALA A 266 -25.62 -11.78 -6.69
N ILE A 267 -24.41 -12.15 -7.12
CA ILE A 267 -24.02 -13.56 -7.33
C ILE A 267 -23.89 -14.31 -6.01
N ILE A 268 -23.28 -13.69 -4.97
CA ILE A 268 -23.04 -14.38 -3.69
C ILE A 268 -24.16 -14.16 -2.65
N GLY A 269 -25.17 -13.36 -2.96
CA GLY A 269 -26.27 -13.05 -2.04
C GLY A 269 -25.91 -12.05 -0.93
N ALA A 270 -24.89 -11.20 -1.13
CA ALA A 270 -24.50 -10.21 -0.14
C ALA A 270 -25.46 -9.01 -0.12
N ARG A 271 -25.66 -8.43 1.07
CA ARG A 271 -26.47 -7.22 1.27
C ARG A 271 -25.64 -5.99 1.62
N GLN A 272 -24.38 -6.19 2.01
CA GLN A 272 -23.47 -5.13 2.41
C GLN A 272 -22.09 -5.33 1.79
N GLY A 273 -21.51 -4.24 1.33
CA GLY A 273 -20.15 -4.17 0.85
C GLY A 273 -19.36 -3.06 1.51
N PHE A 274 -18.04 -3.19 1.48
CA PHE A 274 -17.10 -2.18 1.97
C PHE A 274 -16.07 -1.85 0.90
N LEU A 275 -15.85 -0.55 0.64
CA LEU A 275 -14.65 -0.09 0.00
C LEU A 275 -13.64 0.24 1.11
N TYR A 276 -12.61 -0.59 1.28
CA TYR A 276 -11.52 -0.31 2.20
C TYR A 276 -10.48 0.55 1.48
N LEU A 277 -10.49 1.85 1.77
CA LEU A 277 -9.65 2.86 1.14
C LEU A 277 -8.48 3.18 2.06
N ARG A 278 -7.23 3.08 1.57
CA ARG A 278 -6.06 3.45 2.37
C ARG A 278 -6.13 4.90 2.87
N GLY A 279 -5.53 5.15 4.03
CA GLY A 279 -5.59 6.48 4.68
C GLY A 279 -4.99 7.61 3.85
N GLU A 280 -3.94 7.32 3.08
CA GLU A 280 -3.24 8.26 2.18
C GLU A 280 -4.12 8.74 1.02
N TYR A 281 -5.20 8.01 0.71
CA TYR A 281 -6.17 8.40 -0.32
C TYR A 281 -7.43 9.04 0.26
N ALA A 282 -7.39 9.53 1.49
CA ALA A 282 -8.52 10.20 2.13
C ALA A 282 -9.08 11.37 1.30
N PHE A 283 -8.25 12.01 0.46
CA PHE A 283 -8.68 13.06 -0.46
C PHE A 283 -9.70 12.60 -1.52
N LEU A 284 -9.82 11.29 -1.80
CA LEU A 284 -10.83 10.74 -2.70
C LEU A 284 -12.18 10.51 -2.00
N TYR A 285 -12.24 10.54 -0.66
CA TYR A 285 -13.40 10.08 0.10
C TYR A 285 -14.69 10.80 -0.29
N GLU A 286 -14.68 12.13 -0.37
CA GLU A 286 -15.87 12.93 -0.68
C GLU A 286 -16.37 12.65 -2.12
N ALA A 287 -15.46 12.60 -3.09
CA ALA A 287 -15.80 12.29 -4.47
C ALA A 287 -16.44 10.89 -4.61
N LEU A 288 -15.89 9.89 -3.91
CA LEU A 288 -16.42 8.52 -3.89
C LEU A 288 -17.80 8.46 -3.21
N GLN A 289 -18.01 9.19 -2.12
CA GLN A 289 -19.33 9.30 -1.48
C GLN A 289 -20.38 9.90 -2.44
N ASN A 290 -19.99 10.90 -3.25
CA ASN A 290 -20.88 11.48 -4.24
C ASN A 290 -21.27 10.46 -5.34
N VAL A 291 -20.34 9.60 -5.78
CA VAL A 291 -20.64 8.51 -6.71
C VAL A 291 -21.62 7.51 -6.09
N LEU A 292 -21.40 7.10 -4.84
CA LEU A 292 -22.34 6.20 -4.12
C LEU A 292 -23.72 6.83 -3.97
N ALA A 293 -23.81 8.11 -3.62
CA ALA A 293 -25.07 8.84 -3.52
C ALA A 293 -25.80 8.87 -4.87
N SER A 294 -25.09 9.13 -5.96
CA SER A 294 -25.63 9.10 -7.32
C SER A 294 -26.19 7.71 -7.68
N ARG A 295 -25.45 6.63 -7.37
CA ARG A 295 -25.91 5.25 -7.60
C ARG A 295 -27.18 4.90 -6.81
N ARG A 296 -27.29 5.36 -5.54
CA ARG A 296 -28.51 5.20 -4.74
C ARG A 296 -29.70 5.93 -5.39
N GLN A 297 -29.51 7.15 -5.86
CA GLN A 297 -30.54 7.92 -6.55
C GLN A 297 -31.00 7.26 -7.86
N GLN A 298 -30.12 6.54 -8.55
CA GLN A 298 -30.41 5.82 -9.79
C GLN A 298 -31.02 4.43 -9.53
N GLY A 299 -31.20 4.01 -8.28
CA GLY A 299 -31.67 2.67 -7.92
C GLY A 299 -30.68 1.55 -8.24
N LEU A 300 -29.39 1.86 -8.25
CA LEU A 300 -28.27 0.92 -8.48
C LEU A 300 -27.60 0.49 -7.17
N LEU A 301 -27.98 1.08 -6.05
CA LEU A 301 -27.63 0.70 -4.67
C LEU A 301 -28.83 0.96 -3.76
N GLY A 302 -28.87 0.33 -2.59
CA GLY A 302 -29.96 0.41 -1.62
C GLY A 302 -30.95 -0.74 -1.78
N ASP A 303 -32.24 -0.43 -1.72
CA ASP A 303 -33.32 -1.41 -1.76
C ASP A 303 -33.90 -1.60 -3.16
N ASN A 304 -34.34 -2.84 -3.46
CA ASN A 304 -35.03 -3.19 -4.72
C ASN A 304 -34.27 -2.73 -5.98
N ILE A 305 -32.97 -2.97 -6.02
CA ILE A 305 -32.06 -2.52 -7.09
C ILE A 305 -32.60 -2.98 -8.46
N LEU A 306 -32.70 -2.04 -9.41
CA LEU A 306 -33.28 -2.26 -10.76
C LEU A 306 -34.69 -2.90 -10.71
N GLY A 307 -35.47 -2.67 -9.65
CA GLY A 307 -36.81 -3.26 -9.45
C GLY A 307 -36.79 -4.75 -9.13
N GLN A 308 -35.64 -5.32 -8.79
CA GLN A 308 -35.49 -6.71 -8.35
C GLN A 308 -35.61 -6.81 -6.82
N SER A 309 -35.98 -7.98 -6.31
CA SER A 309 -35.93 -8.27 -4.86
C SER A 309 -34.51 -8.49 -4.37
N PHE A 310 -33.64 -7.49 -4.61
CA PHE A 310 -32.24 -7.50 -4.24
C PHE A 310 -31.87 -6.16 -3.61
N ASN A 311 -31.27 -6.23 -2.42
CA ASN A 311 -30.81 -5.09 -1.65
C ASN A 311 -29.31 -5.21 -1.45
N PHE A 312 -28.57 -4.14 -1.73
CA PHE A 312 -27.14 -4.07 -1.48
C PHE A 312 -26.70 -2.62 -1.35
N ASP A 313 -25.88 -2.32 -0.36
CA ASP A 313 -25.27 -1.01 -0.23
C ASP A 313 -23.77 -1.11 0.08
N ILE A 314 -23.04 -0.02 -0.21
CA ILE A 314 -21.59 0.07 -0.05
C ILE A 314 -21.26 1.18 0.93
N GLU A 315 -20.42 0.85 1.90
CA GLU A 315 -19.83 1.79 2.85
C GLU A 315 -18.32 1.95 2.57
N ILE A 316 -17.81 3.20 2.65
CA ILE A 316 -16.38 3.46 2.55
C ILE A 316 -15.78 3.43 3.95
N ARG A 317 -14.76 2.59 4.13
CA ARG A 317 -13.95 2.47 5.34
C ARG A 317 -12.53 2.90 5.04
N LEU A 318 -12.01 3.84 5.83
CA LEU A 318 -10.65 4.35 5.66
C LEU A 318 -9.65 3.54 6.49
N GLY A 319 -8.57 3.09 5.87
CA GLY A 319 -7.37 2.60 6.54
C GLY A 319 -6.66 3.73 7.30
N ALA A 320 -5.63 3.43 8.07
CA ALA A 320 -4.91 4.38 8.90
C ALA A 320 -3.38 4.25 8.79
N GLY A 321 -2.86 3.94 7.60
CA GLY A 321 -1.43 3.85 7.32
C GLY A 321 -0.82 2.54 7.82
N ALA A 322 -1.10 1.42 7.16
CA ALA A 322 -0.47 0.13 7.39
C ALA A 322 -0.52 -0.74 6.12
N TYR A 323 0.59 -0.92 5.44
CA TYR A 323 0.72 -1.72 4.21
C TYR A 323 0.14 -3.13 4.34
N ILE A 324 0.33 -3.75 5.53
CA ILE A 324 -0.16 -5.12 5.77
C ILE A 324 -1.68 -5.25 5.61
N CYS A 325 -2.45 -4.16 5.74
CA CYS A 325 -3.89 -4.18 5.53
C CYS A 325 -4.28 -4.42 4.06
N GLY A 326 -3.33 -4.41 3.12
CA GLY A 326 -3.51 -4.94 1.77
C GLY A 326 -3.67 -6.47 1.72
N GLU A 327 -3.23 -7.22 2.73
CA GLU A 327 -3.49 -8.65 2.88
C GLU A 327 -4.95 -8.88 3.32
N GLU A 328 -5.68 -9.78 2.62
CA GLU A 328 -7.15 -9.87 2.76
C GLU A 328 -7.65 -10.13 4.18
N SER A 329 -6.93 -10.93 4.99
CA SER A 329 -7.36 -11.21 6.36
C SER A 329 -6.96 -10.12 7.35
N ALA A 330 -5.83 -9.43 7.13
CA ALA A 330 -5.43 -8.26 7.88
C ALA A 330 -6.39 -7.08 7.63
N LEU A 331 -6.82 -6.90 6.38
CA LEU A 331 -7.86 -5.94 6.02
C LEU A 331 -9.16 -6.20 6.79
N ILE A 332 -9.57 -7.46 6.89
CA ILE A 332 -10.78 -7.85 7.64
C ILE A 332 -10.61 -7.54 9.14
N GLU A 333 -9.45 -7.84 9.74
CA GLU A 333 -9.18 -7.46 11.14
C GLU A 333 -9.29 -5.94 11.33
N SER A 334 -8.76 -5.16 10.39
CA SER A 334 -8.88 -3.70 10.38
C SER A 334 -10.33 -3.23 10.27
N LEU A 335 -11.14 -3.82 9.38
CA LEU A 335 -12.58 -3.55 9.28
C LEU A 335 -13.33 -3.88 10.58
N GLU A 336 -12.84 -4.83 11.36
CA GLU A 336 -13.39 -5.19 12.67
C GLU A 336 -12.87 -4.33 13.83
N GLY A 337 -12.13 -3.24 13.54
CA GLY A 337 -11.63 -2.31 14.56
C GLY A 337 -10.44 -2.84 15.35
N LYS A 338 -9.66 -3.76 14.78
CA LYS A 338 -8.51 -4.41 15.40
C LYS A 338 -7.19 -4.03 14.71
N PRO A 339 -6.02 -4.32 15.30
CA PRO A 339 -4.76 -4.32 14.57
C PRO A 339 -4.84 -5.24 13.34
N GLY A 340 -4.33 -4.77 12.20
CA GLY A 340 -4.35 -5.51 10.93
C GLY A 340 -3.37 -6.69 10.91
N ILE A 341 -3.57 -7.65 11.79
CA ILE A 341 -2.73 -8.85 11.87
C ILE A 341 -3.37 -9.97 11.05
N PRO A 342 -2.65 -10.55 10.06
CA PRO A 342 -3.18 -11.63 9.23
C PRO A 342 -3.66 -12.83 10.05
N ARG A 343 -4.84 -13.36 9.69
CA ARG A 343 -5.43 -14.56 10.32
C ARG A 343 -4.72 -15.84 9.90
N ASN A 344 -4.80 -16.84 10.76
CA ASN A 344 -4.44 -18.21 10.37
C ASN A 344 -5.41 -18.73 9.31
N ARG A 345 -4.90 -19.37 8.28
CA ARG A 345 -5.69 -19.98 7.21
C ARG A 345 -5.33 -21.46 7.06
N PRO A 346 -6.29 -22.41 6.91
CA PRO A 346 -7.75 -22.23 6.94
C PRO A 346 -8.31 -21.85 8.31
N PRO A 347 -9.54 -21.27 8.43
CA PRO A 347 -10.47 -21.00 7.34
C PRO A 347 -10.07 -19.76 6.49
N TYR A 348 -10.47 -19.77 5.21
CA TYR A 348 -10.27 -18.63 4.31
C TYR A 348 -11.43 -17.63 4.42
N PRO A 349 -11.24 -16.34 4.04
CA PRO A 349 -12.29 -15.32 4.10
C PRO A 349 -13.57 -15.69 3.37
N VAL A 350 -13.50 -16.46 2.28
CA VAL A 350 -14.68 -16.92 1.54
C VAL A 350 -15.59 -17.85 2.33
N THR A 351 -15.10 -18.41 3.45
CA THR A 351 -15.89 -19.23 4.39
C THR A 351 -16.03 -18.56 5.76
N SER A 352 -15.03 -17.80 6.20
CA SER A 352 -15.02 -17.12 7.51
C SER A 352 -14.21 -15.83 7.44
N GLY A 353 -14.84 -14.78 6.92
CA GLY A 353 -14.27 -13.45 6.75
C GLY A 353 -14.73 -12.43 7.78
N TYR A 354 -15.35 -11.33 7.34
CA TYR A 354 -15.83 -10.24 8.19
C TYR A 354 -16.91 -10.76 9.15
N LEU A 355 -16.72 -10.52 10.44
CA LEU A 355 -17.58 -11.04 11.52
C LEU A 355 -17.80 -12.56 11.43
N HIS A 356 -16.78 -13.29 10.98
CA HIS A 356 -16.82 -14.75 10.76
C HIS A 356 -17.83 -15.20 9.71
N GLN A 357 -18.28 -14.31 8.83
CA GLN A 357 -19.20 -14.62 7.74
C GLN A 357 -18.45 -14.74 6.41
N PRO A 358 -18.97 -15.50 5.44
CA PRO A 358 -18.36 -15.61 4.11
C PRO A 358 -18.16 -14.23 3.47
N THR A 359 -16.94 -13.95 3.03
CA THR A 359 -16.56 -12.63 2.52
C THR A 359 -15.69 -12.76 1.27
N VAL A 360 -16.09 -12.10 0.20
CA VAL A 360 -15.26 -11.91 -0.99
C VAL A 360 -14.43 -10.64 -0.80
N VAL A 361 -13.09 -10.78 -0.87
CA VAL A 361 -12.17 -9.64 -0.94
C VAL A 361 -11.53 -9.63 -2.32
N ASN A 362 -11.73 -8.57 -3.09
CA ASN A 362 -11.09 -8.37 -4.39
C ASN A 362 -10.52 -6.96 -4.54
N ASN A 363 -9.47 -6.83 -5.35
CA ASN A 363 -8.85 -5.54 -5.69
C ASN A 363 -9.78 -4.70 -6.60
N VAL A 364 -9.58 -3.39 -6.61
CA VAL A 364 -10.31 -2.38 -7.41
C VAL A 364 -10.36 -2.75 -8.90
N GLU A 365 -9.20 -3.05 -9.52
CA GLU A 365 -9.10 -3.43 -10.94
C GLU A 365 -9.85 -4.73 -11.23
N THR A 366 -9.91 -5.67 -10.28
CA THR A 366 -10.65 -6.92 -10.44
C THR A 366 -12.15 -6.69 -10.51
N PHE A 367 -12.71 -5.82 -9.65
CA PHE A 367 -14.14 -5.49 -9.72
C PHE A 367 -14.48 -4.73 -10.99
N MET A 368 -13.65 -3.76 -11.40
CA MET A 368 -13.81 -3.05 -12.66
C MET A 368 -13.87 -4.01 -13.85
N ALA A 369 -12.94 -4.97 -13.92
CA ALA A 369 -12.92 -5.98 -14.98
C ALA A 369 -14.15 -6.90 -14.94
N ALA A 370 -14.59 -7.31 -13.75
CA ALA A 370 -15.76 -8.16 -13.59
C ALA A 370 -17.07 -7.47 -14.06
N ALA A 371 -17.22 -6.18 -13.78
CA ALA A 371 -18.33 -5.37 -14.30
C ALA A 371 -18.36 -5.34 -15.83
N ALA A 372 -17.20 -5.09 -16.46
CA ALA A 372 -17.07 -5.07 -17.91
C ALA A 372 -17.34 -6.44 -18.56
N ILE A 373 -16.85 -7.53 -17.94
CA ILE A 373 -17.14 -8.90 -18.39
C ILE A 373 -18.64 -9.22 -18.30
N ALA A 374 -19.32 -8.78 -17.25
CA ALA A 374 -20.76 -8.96 -17.12
C ALA A 374 -21.52 -8.21 -18.22
N ALA A 375 -21.04 -7.00 -18.61
CA ALA A 375 -21.65 -6.18 -19.65
C ALA A 375 -21.39 -6.70 -21.07
N PHE A 376 -20.13 -7.05 -21.39
CA PHE A 376 -19.69 -7.35 -22.76
C PHE A 376 -19.51 -8.85 -23.04
N GLY A 377 -19.55 -9.68 -22.01
CA GLY A 377 -19.37 -11.12 -22.10
C GLY A 377 -17.92 -11.60 -22.02
N PRO A 378 -17.72 -12.92 -21.81
CA PRO A 378 -16.40 -13.47 -21.51
C PRO A 378 -15.39 -13.37 -22.67
N GLN A 379 -15.86 -13.50 -23.92
CA GLN A 379 -14.98 -13.48 -25.10
C GLN A 379 -14.32 -12.13 -25.31
N TRP A 380 -15.03 -11.04 -24.98
CA TRP A 380 -14.48 -9.70 -25.06
C TRP A 380 -13.18 -9.55 -24.24
N PHE A 381 -13.11 -10.19 -23.08
CA PHE A 381 -11.93 -10.16 -22.22
C PHE A 381 -10.91 -11.25 -22.58
N ALA A 382 -11.38 -12.48 -22.79
CA ALA A 382 -10.53 -13.65 -23.04
C ALA A 382 -9.80 -13.61 -24.38
N ALA A 383 -10.24 -12.78 -25.33
CA ALA A 383 -9.56 -12.57 -26.60
C ALA A 383 -8.20 -11.85 -26.48
N HIS A 384 -7.92 -11.26 -25.31
CA HIS A 384 -6.69 -10.53 -25.02
C HIS A 384 -5.84 -11.33 -24.02
N GLY A 385 -4.52 -11.10 -24.07
CA GLY A 385 -3.57 -11.76 -23.16
C GLY A 385 -3.04 -13.08 -23.69
N THR A 386 -2.58 -13.93 -22.76
CA THR A 386 -2.07 -15.28 -23.04
C THR A 386 -3.09 -16.34 -22.61
N PRO A 387 -2.92 -17.62 -23.00
CA PRO A 387 -3.80 -18.70 -22.55
C PRO A 387 -3.87 -18.89 -21.02
N GLN A 388 -2.80 -18.51 -20.30
CA GLN A 388 -2.73 -18.62 -18.82
C GLN A 388 -3.02 -17.30 -18.11
N SER A 389 -2.88 -16.18 -18.83
CA SER A 389 -3.06 -14.81 -18.32
C SER A 389 -3.99 -14.04 -19.25
N ALA A 390 -5.30 -14.26 -19.12
CA ALA A 390 -6.31 -13.60 -19.97
C ALA A 390 -6.53 -12.13 -19.60
N GLY A 391 -6.91 -11.35 -20.61
CA GLY A 391 -7.28 -9.95 -20.49
C GLY A 391 -6.09 -9.00 -20.44
N THR A 392 -6.32 -7.85 -19.84
CA THR A 392 -5.33 -6.77 -19.69
C THR A 392 -4.85 -6.62 -18.26
N LYS A 393 -3.74 -5.88 -18.11
CA LYS A 393 -3.20 -5.44 -16.83
C LYS A 393 -2.93 -3.95 -16.87
N ILE A 394 -3.39 -3.25 -15.84
CA ILE A 394 -3.09 -1.83 -15.63
C ILE A 394 -1.82 -1.72 -14.81
N LEU A 395 -0.84 -0.99 -15.34
CA LEU A 395 0.45 -0.72 -14.71
C LEU A 395 0.54 0.73 -14.24
N SER A 396 1.14 0.92 -13.07
CA SER A 396 1.67 2.17 -12.56
C SER A 396 3.14 2.24 -12.91
N ILE A 397 3.51 3.04 -13.88
CA ILE A 397 4.90 3.19 -14.34
C ILE A 397 5.50 4.45 -13.73
N SER A 398 6.65 4.31 -13.08
CA SER A 398 7.38 5.39 -12.40
C SER A 398 8.89 5.19 -12.46
N GLY A 399 9.64 6.10 -11.88
CA GLY A 399 11.10 6.07 -11.90
C GLY A 399 11.69 6.79 -13.11
N ASP A 400 12.83 6.31 -13.63
CA ASP A 400 13.60 6.96 -14.70
C ASP A 400 13.00 6.69 -16.08
N CYS A 401 11.89 7.36 -16.37
CA CYS A 401 11.21 7.32 -17.67
C CYS A 401 10.65 8.71 -18.02
N ALA A 402 10.53 8.99 -19.32
CA ALA A 402 10.05 10.28 -19.80
C ALA A 402 8.54 10.50 -19.55
N ARG A 403 7.77 9.44 -19.46
CA ARG A 403 6.30 9.46 -19.32
C ARG A 403 5.84 8.55 -18.19
N PRO A 404 6.02 8.92 -16.91
CA PRO A 404 5.43 8.20 -15.80
C PRO A 404 3.90 8.31 -15.86
N GLY A 405 3.19 7.29 -15.32
CA GLY A 405 1.73 7.29 -15.31
C GLY A 405 1.11 5.90 -15.45
N ILE A 406 -0.16 5.88 -15.84
CA ILE A 406 -0.97 4.67 -15.99
C ILE A 406 -0.96 4.17 -17.43
N TYR A 407 -0.67 2.88 -17.56
CA TYR A 407 -0.65 2.16 -18.83
C TYR A 407 -1.46 0.89 -18.74
N GLU A 408 -2.34 0.65 -19.68
CA GLU A 408 -3.04 -0.62 -19.84
C GLU A 408 -2.43 -1.42 -20.99
N TYR A 409 -2.10 -2.69 -20.72
CA TYR A 409 -1.57 -3.61 -21.72
C TYR A 409 -2.27 -4.97 -21.67
N PRO A 410 -2.43 -5.65 -22.81
CA PRO A 410 -2.75 -7.08 -22.77
C PRO A 410 -1.60 -7.85 -22.11
N PHE A 411 -1.92 -8.86 -21.34
CA PHE A 411 -0.88 -9.77 -20.84
C PHE A 411 -0.11 -10.40 -22.00
N GLY A 412 1.15 -10.78 -21.77
CA GLY A 412 2.05 -11.27 -22.79
C GLY A 412 2.84 -10.17 -23.50
N ILE A 413 2.67 -8.90 -23.12
CA ILE A 413 3.52 -7.81 -23.60
C ILE A 413 4.94 -7.99 -23.06
N SER A 414 5.98 -7.71 -23.88
CA SER A 414 7.36 -7.72 -23.43
C SER A 414 7.72 -6.49 -22.61
N ILE A 415 8.61 -6.65 -21.64
CA ILE A 415 9.11 -5.52 -20.84
C ILE A 415 9.82 -4.48 -21.74
N ALA A 416 10.51 -4.93 -22.79
CA ALA A 416 11.14 -4.04 -23.78
C ALA A 416 10.13 -3.08 -24.44
N GLN A 417 8.92 -3.56 -24.77
CA GLN A 417 7.89 -2.71 -25.35
C GLN A 417 7.36 -1.70 -24.31
N ILE A 418 7.18 -2.11 -23.05
CA ILE A 418 6.75 -1.21 -21.97
C ILE A 418 7.78 -0.11 -21.75
N LEU A 419 9.08 -0.45 -21.68
CA LEU A 419 10.18 0.51 -21.53
C LEU A 419 10.21 1.53 -22.70
N LYS A 420 10.04 1.06 -23.92
CA LYS A 420 9.94 1.92 -25.10
C LYS A 420 8.74 2.89 -25.00
N ASP A 421 7.58 2.37 -24.63
CA ASP A 421 6.35 3.16 -24.56
C ASP A 421 6.40 4.22 -23.44
N CYS A 422 7.05 3.97 -22.32
CA CYS A 422 7.23 4.98 -21.28
C CYS A 422 8.42 5.91 -21.50
N GLY A 423 9.24 5.66 -22.53
CA GLY A 423 10.41 6.47 -22.88
C GLY A 423 11.53 6.31 -21.85
N ALA A 424 11.81 5.07 -21.44
CA ALA A 424 12.94 4.74 -20.60
C ALA A 424 14.22 4.68 -21.45
N GLU A 425 15.29 5.31 -20.95
CA GLU A 425 16.61 5.34 -21.60
C GLU A 425 17.68 4.90 -20.59
N ASP A 426 18.79 4.36 -21.10
CA ASP A 426 19.96 3.95 -20.29
C ASP A 426 19.57 3.05 -19.08
N VAL A 427 18.74 2.04 -19.31
CA VAL A 427 18.11 1.22 -18.26
C VAL A 427 19.13 0.34 -17.57
N LEU A 428 19.28 0.50 -16.25
CA LEU A 428 19.97 -0.42 -15.35
C LEU A 428 19.11 -1.66 -15.12
N GLY A 429 17.84 -1.46 -14.78
CA GLY A 429 16.88 -2.53 -14.54
C GLY A 429 15.49 -2.00 -14.18
N VAL A 430 14.61 -2.93 -13.92
CA VAL A 430 13.19 -2.67 -13.61
C VAL A 430 12.75 -3.48 -12.40
N GLN A 431 12.11 -2.84 -11.45
CA GLN A 431 11.39 -3.54 -10.38
C GLN A 431 9.95 -3.80 -10.84
N VAL A 432 9.64 -5.03 -11.18
CA VAL A 432 8.30 -5.47 -11.62
C VAL A 432 7.53 -6.00 -10.43
N GLY A 433 6.39 -5.38 -10.12
CA GLY A 433 5.54 -5.76 -8.98
C GLY A 433 5.91 -5.08 -7.65
N GLY A 434 6.71 -4.00 -7.69
CA GLY A 434 7.17 -3.27 -6.52
C GLY A 434 8.17 -4.07 -5.66
N PRO A 435 8.49 -3.62 -4.44
CA PRO A 435 9.40 -4.32 -3.53
C PRO A 435 9.10 -5.81 -3.33
N SER A 436 7.84 -6.21 -3.30
CA SER A 436 7.45 -7.62 -3.17
C SER A 436 7.66 -8.45 -4.45
N GLY A 437 7.92 -7.80 -5.59
CA GLY A 437 8.12 -8.42 -6.90
C GLY A 437 9.57 -8.82 -7.20
N VAL A 438 9.98 -8.65 -8.45
CA VAL A 438 11.26 -9.11 -8.98
C VAL A 438 12.01 -7.95 -9.63
N PHE A 439 13.30 -7.78 -9.30
CA PHE A 439 14.20 -6.90 -10.04
C PHE A 439 14.74 -7.66 -11.25
N ILE A 440 14.58 -7.11 -12.45
CA ILE A 440 15.15 -7.65 -13.70
C ILE A 440 16.15 -6.68 -14.30
N THR A 441 17.15 -7.20 -15.01
CA THR A 441 18.14 -6.40 -15.73
C THR A 441 17.62 -5.95 -17.10
N ALA A 442 18.32 -5.00 -17.74
CA ALA A 442 18.00 -4.59 -19.10
C ALA A 442 18.03 -5.77 -20.10
N ASP A 443 18.95 -6.73 -19.93
CA ASP A 443 19.09 -7.91 -20.79
C ASP A 443 17.88 -8.87 -20.68
N GLU A 444 17.18 -8.85 -19.55
CA GLU A 444 15.96 -9.64 -19.32
C GLU A 444 14.69 -8.95 -19.87
N SER A 445 14.81 -7.81 -20.57
CA SER A 445 13.67 -7.05 -21.11
C SER A 445 12.83 -7.79 -22.14
N HIS A 446 13.33 -8.93 -22.65
CA HIS A 446 12.56 -9.84 -23.51
C HIS A 446 11.46 -10.62 -22.76
N ARG A 447 11.51 -10.68 -21.43
CA ARG A 447 10.51 -11.34 -20.58
C ARG A 447 9.14 -10.68 -20.71
N LEU A 448 8.10 -11.45 -20.36
CA LEU A 448 6.72 -11.06 -20.59
C LEU A 448 6.00 -10.71 -19.27
N LEU A 449 5.18 -9.68 -19.32
CA LEU A 449 4.22 -9.39 -18.26
C LEU A 449 3.11 -10.46 -18.30
N ALA A 450 3.17 -11.44 -17.45
CA ALA A 450 2.22 -12.55 -17.37
C ALA A 450 2.34 -13.29 -16.04
N TYR A 451 1.28 -14.01 -15.59
CA TYR A 451 1.36 -14.81 -14.36
C TYR A 451 2.33 -15.99 -14.48
N GLU A 452 2.54 -16.47 -15.68
CA GLU A 452 3.48 -17.57 -15.99
C GLU A 452 4.95 -17.12 -16.13
N ASP A 453 5.24 -15.81 -16.14
CA ASP A 453 6.61 -15.26 -16.21
C ASP A 453 6.82 -14.16 -15.17
N LEU A 454 6.44 -12.91 -15.47
CA LEU A 454 6.56 -11.78 -14.55
C LEU A 454 5.16 -11.34 -14.08
N ALA A 455 4.74 -11.86 -12.95
CA ALA A 455 3.49 -11.44 -12.31
C ALA A 455 3.66 -10.07 -11.64
N SER A 456 2.63 -9.22 -11.72
CA SER A 456 2.65 -7.90 -11.08
C SER A 456 1.29 -7.52 -10.49
N GLY A 457 1.32 -6.91 -9.31
CA GLY A 457 0.17 -6.21 -8.73
C GLY A 457 -0.16 -4.90 -9.45
N GLY A 458 0.81 -4.36 -10.22
CA GLY A 458 0.65 -3.13 -10.99
C GLY A 458 1.85 -2.18 -10.91
N SER A 459 2.73 -2.30 -9.93
CA SER A 459 3.95 -1.48 -9.83
C SER A 459 4.96 -1.85 -10.92
N PHE A 460 5.57 -0.83 -11.53
CA PHE A 460 6.63 -0.94 -12.52
C PHE A 460 7.58 0.25 -12.36
N ILE A 461 8.73 0.04 -11.71
CA ILE A 461 9.68 1.12 -11.39
C ILE A 461 10.92 0.94 -12.25
N VAL A 462 11.22 1.94 -13.07
CA VAL A 462 12.40 1.96 -13.95
C VAL A 462 13.57 2.62 -13.24
N PHE A 463 14.74 2.02 -13.35
CA PHE A 463 16.01 2.56 -12.86
C PHE A 463 17.03 2.66 -14.00
N ASN A 464 17.68 3.80 -14.14
CA ASN A 464 18.77 4.00 -15.10
C ASN A 464 20.15 3.74 -14.47
N ASN A 465 21.21 3.73 -15.28
CA ASN A 465 22.57 3.41 -14.83
C ASN A 465 23.19 4.45 -13.87
N SER A 466 22.56 5.58 -13.63
CA SER A 466 23.01 6.53 -12.59
C SER A 466 22.60 6.11 -11.18
N ARG A 467 21.73 5.11 -11.04
CA ARG A 467 21.19 4.66 -9.75
C ARG A 467 22.05 3.60 -9.07
N SER A 468 22.10 3.65 -7.76
CA SER A 468 22.79 2.65 -6.94
C SER A 468 21.87 1.49 -6.59
N ILE A 469 22.25 0.27 -6.95
CA ILE A 469 21.54 -0.96 -6.56
C ILE A 469 21.38 -1.02 -5.03
N PHE A 470 22.42 -0.66 -4.29
CA PHE A 470 22.37 -0.72 -2.82
C PHE A 470 21.37 0.27 -2.22
N GLN A 471 21.25 1.48 -2.78
CA GLN A 471 20.23 2.44 -2.34
C GLN A 471 18.82 1.93 -2.62
N ILE A 472 18.59 1.30 -3.77
CA ILE A 472 17.31 0.69 -4.15
C ILE A 472 16.96 -0.43 -3.16
N VAL A 473 17.87 -1.40 -2.99
CA VAL A 473 17.65 -2.56 -2.13
C VAL A 473 17.49 -2.15 -0.67
N LYS A 474 18.27 -1.16 -0.22
CA LYS A 474 18.14 -0.64 1.15
C LYS A 474 16.78 -0.02 1.39
N ASN A 475 16.29 0.88 0.52
CA ASN A 475 14.97 1.50 0.66
C ASN A 475 13.86 0.44 0.73
N PHE A 476 13.92 -0.58 -0.11
CA PHE A 476 12.94 -1.67 -0.09
C PHE A 476 13.04 -2.54 1.16
N THR A 477 14.25 -2.78 1.66
CA THR A 477 14.47 -3.55 2.89
C THR A 477 13.98 -2.76 4.12
N ASP A 478 14.27 -1.46 4.17
CA ASP A 478 13.78 -0.53 5.20
C ASP A 478 12.25 -0.49 5.22
N PHE A 479 11.63 -0.41 4.04
CA PHE A 479 10.17 -0.48 3.89
C PHE A 479 9.59 -1.75 4.52
N PHE A 480 10.11 -2.93 4.20
CA PHE A 480 9.59 -4.19 4.78
C PHE A 480 9.84 -4.31 6.29
N ALA A 481 10.97 -3.80 6.78
CA ALA A 481 11.26 -3.77 8.21
C ALA A 481 10.27 -2.87 8.96
N HIS A 482 9.93 -1.72 8.38
CA HIS A 482 8.96 -0.78 8.93
C HIS A 482 7.53 -1.33 8.90
N GLU A 483 7.11 -1.94 7.79
CA GLU A 483 5.74 -2.40 7.55
C GLU A 483 5.44 -3.80 8.13
N SER A 484 6.41 -4.44 8.74
CA SER A 484 6.19 -5.72 9.43
C SER A 484 5.21 -5.54 10.59
N CYS A 485 4.08 -6.28 10.56
CA CYS A 485 3.09 -6.25 11.65
C CYS A 485 3.60 -6.83 12.98
N GLY A 486 4.82 -7.39 13.01
CA GLY A 486 5.44 -7.95 14.21
C GLY A 486 4.89 -9.30 14.69
N PHE A 487 3.88 -9.86 14.04
CA PHE A 487 3.21 -11.08 14.50
C PHE A 487 4.13 -12.31 14.45
N CYS A 488 4.66 -12.67 13.28
CA CYS A 488 5.47 -13.88 13.18
C CYS A 488 6.98 -13.59 13.31
N THR A 489 7.67 -14.45 14.08
CA THR A 489 9.10 -14.29 14.36
C THR A 489 9.98 -14.21 13.10
N PRO A 490 9.80 -15.04 12.06
CA PRO A 490 10.63 -14.95 10.85
C PRO A 490 10.58 -13.54 10.22
N CYS A 491 9.40 -12.95 10.07
CA CYS A 491 9.26 -11.61 9.50
C CYS A 491 9.79 -10.53 10.45
N ARG A 492 9.31 -10.48 11.70
CA ARG A 492 9.69 -9.46 12.70
C ARG A 492 11.20 -9.37 12.92
N VAL A 493 11.86 -10.50 13.05
CA VAL A 493 13.31 -10.58 13.31
C VAL A 493 14.09 -10.57 12.00
N GLY A 494 13.64 -11.35 10.99
CA GLY A 494 14.36 -11.52 9.74
C GLY A 494 14.46 -10.23 8.91
N THR A 495 13.42 -9.41 8.84
CA THR A 495 13.48 -8.12 8.13
C THR A 495 14.47 -7.17 8.78
N SER A 496 14.49 -7.09 10.13
CA SER A 496 15.46 -6.28 10.88
C SER A 496 16.88 -6.80 10.73
N LEU A 497 17.09 -8.11 10.62
CA LEU A 497 18.41 -8.70 10.38
C LEU A 497 18.88 -8.43 8.94
N LEU A 498 18.01 -8.57 7.94
CA LEU A 498 18.35 -8.20 6.55
C LEU A 498 18.78 -6.73 6.45
N GLN A 499 18.05 -5.82 7.10
CA GLN A 499 18.37 -4.41 7.15
C GLN A 499 19.78 -4.18 7.73
N LYS A 500 20.08 -4.77 8.89
CA LYS A 500 21.38 -4.63 9.56
C LYS A 500 22.53 -5.20 8.74
N GLN A 501 22.35 -6.37 8.13
CA GLN A 501 23.37 -6.98 7.30
C GLN A 501 23.62 -6.17 6.02
N LEU A 502 22.57 -5.65 5.40
CA LEU A 502 22.69 -4.78 4.23
C LEU A 502 23.39 -3.46 4.60
N ASP A 503 23.04 -2.83 5.72
CA ASP A 503 23.71 -1.63 6.22
C ASP A 503 25.21 -1.88 6.45
N LYS A 504 25.56 -3.01 7.05
CA LYS A 504 26.97 -3.41 7.25
C LYS A 504 27.74 -3.51 5.93
N ILE A 505 27.13 -4.13 4.90
CA ILE A 505 27.74 -4.23 3.58
C ILE A 505 27.88 -2.85 2.92
N VAL A 506 26.82 -2.04 2.94
CA VAL A 506 26.83 -0.69 2.33
C VAL A 506 27.84 0.24 2.99
N LEU A 507 28.06 0.10 4.29
CA LEU A 507 29.06 0.87 5.04
C LEU A 507 30.51 0.37 4.83
N GLY A 508 30.74 -0.65 4.00
CA GLY A 508 32.05 -1.20 3.70
C GLY A 508 32.62 -2.12 4.80
N HIS A 509 31.76 -2.62 5.68
CA HIS A 509 32.10 -3.58 6.74
C HIS A 509 31.65 -5.01 6.41
N GLY A 510 31.13 -5.24 5.21
CA GLY A 510 30.67 -6.55 4.78
C GLY A 510 31.81 -7.54 4.58
N SER A 511 31.52 -8.81 4.84
CA SER A 511 32.41 -9.95 4.62
C SER A 511 31.69 -11.06 3.84
N ALA A 512 32.40 -12.07 3.35
CA ALA A 512 31.80 -13.20 2.67
C ALA A 512 30.76 -13.94 3.56
N GLY A 513 30.98 -13.97 4.87
CA GLY A 513 30.03 -14.55 5.82
C GLY A 513 28.70 -13.81 5.87
N ASP A 514 28.71 -12.48 5.71
CA ASP A 514 27.49 -11.68 5.75
C ASP A 514 26.56 -11.93 4.54
N VAL A 515 27.14 -12.22 3.36
CA VAL A 515 26.35 -12.61 2.18
C VAL A 515 25.67 -13.96 2.39
N VAL A 516 26.39 -14.95 2.95
CA VAL A 516 25.82 -16.25 3.30
C VAL A 516 24.70 -16.10 4.33
N GLU A 517 24.88 -15.20 5.29
CA GLU A 517 23.86 -14.92 6.31
C GLU A 517 22.62 -14.23 5.70
N LEU A 518 22.79 -13.30 4.76
CA LEU A 518 21.67 -12.71 3.99
C LEU A 518 20.86 -13.78 3.27
N GLU A 519 21.50 -14.71 2.57
CA GLU A 519 20.81 -15.81 1.86
C GLU A 519 20.07 -16.73 2.84
N MET A 520 20.68 -17.04 3.98
CA MET A 520 20.04 -17.88 5.00
C MET A 520 18.81 -17.20 5.60
N ILE A 521 18.92 -15.92 5.99
CA ILE A 521 17.80 -15.14 6.54
C ILE A 521 16.68 -15.03 5.50
N ALA A 522 17.03 -14.76 4.25
CA ALA A 522 16.08 -14.69 3.13
C ALA A 522 15.33 -16.02 2.93
N GLY A 523 16.04 -17.14 3.03
CA GLY A 523 15.44 -18.48 2.98
C GLY A 523 14.43 -18.71 4.10
N LEU A 524 14.78 -18.33 5.34
CA LEU A 524 13.89 -18.44 6.51
C LEU A 524 12.64 -17.54 6.36
N LEU A 525 12.80 -16.30 5.91
CA LEU A 525 11.70 -15.39 5.62
C LEU A 525 10.72 -15.99 4.62
N ARG A 526 11.21 -16.43 3.48
CA ARG A 526 10.41 -16.99 2.39
C ARG A 526 9.64 -18.24 2.79
N GLN A 527 10.27 -19.12 3.57
CA GLN A 527 9.69 -20.44 3.91
C GLN A 527 8.77 -20.40 5.12
N TYR A 528 9.05 -19.56 6.12
CA TYR A 528 8.40 -19.65 7.44
C TYR A 528 7.59 -18.42 7.82
N SER A 529 7.58 -17.36 7.02
CA SER A 529 6.70 -16.21 7.28
C SER A 529 5.24 -16.56 7.07
N HIS A 530 4.40 -16.00 7.94
CA HIS A 530 2.97 -16.29 7.99
C HIS A 530 2.19 -15.79 6.76
N CYS A 531 2.55 -14.63 6.22
CA CYS A 531 1.86 -13.98 5.10
C CYS A 531 2.82 -13.56 3.98
N GLY A 532 2.23 -13.08 2.87
CA GLY A 532 2.96 -12.65 1.68
C GLY A 532 4.00 -11.57 1.95
N LEU A 533 3.76 -10.63 2.88
CA LEU A 533 4.73 -9.58 3.22
C LEU A 533 6.09 -10.21 3.60
N GLY A 534 6.13 -11.06 4.62
CA GLY A 534 7.39 -11.67 5.04
C GLY A 534 7.96 -12.65 4.01
N GLN A 535 7.10 -13.35 3.26
CA GLN A 535 7.54 -14.31 2.22
C GLN A 535 8.23 -13.61 1.04
N THR A 536 7.93 -12.34 0.78
CA THR A 536 8.50 -11.55 -0.33
C THR A 536 9.51 -10.50 0.12
N ALA A 537 9.61 -10.22 1.41
CA ALA A 537 10.47 -9.16 1.96
C ALA A 537 11.95 -9.27 1.57
N ALA A 538 12.43 -10.48 1.29
CA ALA A 538 13.81 -10.71 0.86
C ALA A 538 14.02 -10.65 -0.66
N ASN A 539 12.95 -10.51 -1.47
CA ASN A 539 13.06 -10.50 -2.92
C ASN A 539 14.01 -9.43 -3.47
N PRO A 540 14.00 -8.16 -2.97
CA PRO A 540 14.94 -7.15 -3.43
C PRO A 540 16.41 -7.57 -3.25
N VAL A 541 16.74 -8.15 -2.10
CA VAL A 541 18.11 -8.64 -1.82
C VAL A 541 18.46 -9.82 -2.72
N LEU A 542 17.60 -10.85 -2.75
CA LEU A 542 17.88 -12.09 -3.51
C LEU A 542 18.00 -11.83 -5.01
N THR A 543 17.08 -11.06 -5.57
CA THR A 543 17.05 -10.84 -7.02
C THR A 543 18.21 -9.96 -7.50
N THR A 544 18.67 -9.02 -6.69
CA THR A 544 19.84 -8.19 -7.02
C THR A 544 21.15 -8.90 -6.73
N LEU A 545 21.24 -9.71 -5.67
CA LEU A 545 22.41 -10.52 -5.38
C LEU A 545 22.67 -11.55 -6.51
N GLU A 546 21.61 -12.16 -7.05
CA GLU A 546 21.68 -13.08 -8.18
C GLU A 546 22.17 -12.39 -9.48
N ARG A 547 21.71 -11.16 -9.74
CA ARG A 547 21.94 -10.44 -11.00
C ARG A 547 23.18 -9.54 -10.98
N TYR A 548 23.59 -9.10 -9.81
CA TYR A 548 24.73 -8.20 -9.62
C TYR A 548 25.71 -8.71 -8.54
N PRO A 549 26.13 -10.00 -8.58
CA PRO A 549 26.99 -10.58 -7.55
C PRO A 549 28.33 -9.82 -7.41
N GLU A 550 28.85 -9.29 -8.51
CA GLU A 550 30.10 -8.55 -8.53
C GLU A 550 30.02 -7.24 -7.74
N LEU A 551 28.87 -6.53 -7.77
CA LEU A 551 28.68 -5.32 -6.99
C LEU A 551 28.72 -5.63 -5.49
N TYR A 552 28.09 -6.71 -5.05
CA TYR A 552 28.15 -7.14 -3.66
C TYR A 552 29.59 -7.51 -3.27
N GLN A 553 30.29 -8.30 -4.12
CA GLN A 553 31.68 -8.70 -3.85
C GLN A 553 32.64 -7.51 -3.70
N GLN A 554 32.45 -6.45 -4.48
CA GLN A 554 33.27 -5.23 -4.41
C GLN A 554 33.14 -4.48 -3.07
N GLN A 555 32.03 -4.66 -2.35
CA GLN A 555 31.79 -4.06 -1.04
C GLN A 555 32.32 -4.91 0.12
N LEU A 556 32.81 -6.13 -0.16
CA LEU A 556 33.24 -7.03 0.88
C LEU A 556 34.75 -6.84 1.21
N LYS A 557 35.04 -6.91 2.49
CA LYS A 557 36.41 -7.02 2.97
C LYS A 557 36.97 -8.40 2.65
N LYS A 558 38.29 -8.48 2.49
CA LYS A 558 39.04 -9.74 2.26
C LYS A 558 39.15 -10.62 3.54
N ILE A 559 38.15 -10.57 4.40
CA ILE A 559 38.07 -11.38 5.62
C ILE A 559 36.83 -12.26 5.57
N SER A 560 36.86 -13.38 6.29
CA SER A 560 35.70 -14.31 6.28
C SER A 560 34.51 -13.79 7.07
N TYR A 561 34.75 -13.00 8.12
CA TYR A 561 33.72 -12.45 8.99
C TYR A 561 34.22 -11.20 9.70
N GLU A 562 33.38 -10.16 9.77
CA GLU A 562 33.56 -8.98 10.63
C GLU A 562 32.34 -8.85 11.55
N PRO A 563 32.54 -8.74 12.88
CA PRO A 563 31.42 -8.56 13.81
C PRO A 563 30.60 -7.30 13.49
N GLY A 564 29.28 -7.40 13.51
CA GLY A 564 28.36 -6.26 13.31
C GLY A 564 28.28 -5.33 14.52
N PHE A 565 29.05 -5.60 15.57
CA PHE A 565 29.09 -4.83 16.80
C PHE A 565 30.46 -4.16 16.94
N ASP A 566 30.50 -2.84 16.92
CA ASP A 566 31.71 -2.05 17.18
C ASP A 566 31.91 -1.93 18.69
N LEU A 567 32.79 -2.80 19.23
CA LEU A 567 33.12 -2.80 20.65
C LEU A 567 33.84 -1.52 21.08
N ASP A 568 34.65 -0.92 20.20
CA ASP A 568 35.35 0.32 20.52
C ASP A 568 34.41 1.50 20.66
N ALA A 569 33.48 1.66 19.73
CA ALA A 569 32.43 2.68 19.82
C ALA A 569 31.54 2.46 21.06
N ALA A 570 31.13 1.22 21.34
CA ALA A 570 30.30 0.90 22.50
C ALA A 570 30.99 1.16 23.85
N LEU A 571 32.31 1.00 23.93
CA LEU A 571 33.09 1.26 25.13
C LEU A 571 33.57 2.72 25.28
N GLN A 572 33.41 3.55 24.29
CA GLN A 572 33.96 4.92 24.26
C GLN A 572 33.57 5.74 25.49
N VAL A 573 32.27 5.77 25.82
CA VAL A 573 31.77 6.53 26.97
C VAL A 573 32.34 5.97 28.29
N ALA A 574 32.37 4.64 28.45
CA ALA A 574 32.90 4.01 29.64
C ALA A 574 34.41 4.28 29.81
N ARG A 575 35.18 4.26 28.72
CA ARG A 575 36.63 4.60 28.73
C ARG A 575 36.87 6.05 29.13
N GLN A 576 36.09 6.97 28.59
CA GLN A 576 36.17 8.39 28.94
C GLN A 576 35.86 8.61 30.45
N MET A 577 34.78 8.00 30.95
CA MET A 577 34.42 8.09 32.38
C MET A 577 35.47 7.50 33.29
N ALA A 578 36.08 6.41 32.88
CA ALA A 578 37.11 5.72 33.67
C ALA A 578 38.54 6.34 33.51
N GLY A 579 38.74 7.32 32.62
CA GLY A 579 40.01 7.90 32.29
C GLY A 579 41.00 6.89 31.67
N ARG A 580 40.50 5.82 31.03
CA ARG A 580 41.29 4.71 30.44
C ARG A 580 41.15 4.64 28.94
N ASN A 581 41.52 5.71 28.27
CA ASN A 581 41.45 5.81 26.80
C ASN A 581 42.85 5.85 26.17
N ASP A 582 43.70 4.92 26.56
CA ASP A 582 45.06 4.75 25.97
C ASP A 582 45.00 3.88 24.69
N ALA A 583 46.10 3.89 23.90
CA ALA A 583 46.17 3.16 22.63
C ALA A 583 45.97 1.64 22.78
N ALA A 584 46.32 1.04 23.94
CA ALA A 584 46.14 -0.36 24.18
C ALA A 584 44.67 -0.75 24.54
N ALA A 585 43.81 0.25 24.78
CA ALA A 585 42.42 0.05 25.05
C ALA A 585 41.55 -0.10 23.78
N HIS A 586 42.11 0.15 22.60
CA HIS A 586 41.43 0.07 21.31
C HIS A 586 41.80 -1.20 20.55
N LEU A 587 40.85 -1.72 19.78
CA LEU A 587 41.14 -2.78 18.83
C LEU A 587 42.10 -2.23 17.78
N GLN A 588 43.25 -2.89 17.62
CA GLN A 588 44.23 -2.48 16.59
C GLN A 588 43.56 -2.70 15.22
N GLN A 589 43.40 -1.62 14.46
CA GLN A 589 43.15 -1.74 13.03
C GLN A 589 44.43 -2.31 12.41
N VAL A 590 44.35 -3.53 11.91
CA VAL A 590 45.44 -4.11 11.10
C VAL A 590 45.41 -3.35 9.78
N GLU A 591 46.28 -2.36 9.64
CA GLU A 591 46.61 -1.79 8.33
C GLU A 591 47.30 -2.91 7.55
N GLU A 592 46.63 -3.45 6.50
CA GLU A 592 47.29 -4.19 5.42
C GLU A 592 47.54 -3.30 4.22
#